data_52165cb14f92780494df4a2dcca31cb8
#
_entry.id   52165cb14f92780494df4a2dcca31cb8
#
_cell.length_a   1.000
_cell.length_b   1.000
_cell.length_c   1.000
_cell.angle_alpha   90.00
_cell.angle_beta   90.00
_cell.angle_gamma   90.00
#
_symmetry.space_group_name_H-M   'P 1'
#
loop_
_entity.id
_entity.type
_entity.pdbx_description
1 polymer ?
#
loop_
_entity_poly.entity_id
_entity_poly.type
_entity_poly.pdbx_seq_one_letter_code
_entity_poly.pdbx_strand_id
1 'polypeptide(L)'
;KTESIDVMDALGSNVRVDTKGREVMRFLPRNHDGVNEEWLADKSRFVWDGLRRQRLDRPYIRENGKLRPASWPEALAKTAAAMKGKQVAGLVGDLAPTEAAFALKQLIEGQGGVVECRTDGAKLPSDNRSAYVGTATIEDIDDAKYALLIGTNPRNEAPVLNARLRKAWLKGCEVAMVGQAVDLTFDYTHMGTGRDALAKLQGHSFGAIKDVPSVVIVGQSALTGEDGAAVLAAAMDITEKTNGKLLILHSAAGRVGAMDAGATNPDAMNAVQSAEVIYNLGADEVEIADGPFVIYQGSHGDRGAHRADIILPGAAYTEEQGLFVNTEGRPQLALRAGFAPGEAKENWAILRALSAELGATFPYDSLAQLRQVLVAEVPHLAQIDEVPENAWVPVQAGKLVSGDFGQAVTDYYLSNPIARASTLMAELSANAKARSETLIAAE
;
A
#
# COMPACT_ATOMS: atom_id res chain seq x y z
N LYS A 1 -23.34 11.00 4.84
CA LYS A 1 -23.02 9.56 4.78
C LYS A 1 -22.58 9.24 3.36
N THR A 2 -21.36 8.75 3.21
CA THR A 2 -20.77 8.43 1.92
C THR A 2 -20.19 7.01 1.99
N GLU A 3 -20.41 6.23 0.97
CA GLU A 3 -19.79 4.92 0.81
C GLU A 3 -18.36 5.12 0.30
N SER A 4 -17.43 4.36 0.86
CA SER A 4 -16.01 4.44 0.50
C SER A 4 -15.31 3.13 0.85
N ILE A 5 -14.00 3.12 0.73
CA ILE A 5 -13.15 2.02 1.18
C ILE A 5 -12.16 2.51 2.24
N ASP A 6 -11.67 1.59 3.04
CA ASP A 6 -10.57 1.80 3.96
C ASP A 6 -9.22 1.71 3.23
N VAL A 7 -8.30 2.60 3.57
CA VAL A 7 -6.94 2.63 3.02
C VAL A 7 -5.87 2.48 4.12
N MET A 8 -6.28 2.13 5.34
CA MET A 8 -5.34 1.96 6.46
C MET A 8 -4.55 0.65 6.38
N ASP A 9 -5.03 -0.29 5.57
CA ASP A 9 -4.33 -1.50 5.13
C ASP A 9 -4.75 -1.85 3.68
N ALA A 10 -4.17 -2.90 3.12
CA ALA A 10 -4.42 -3.27 1.73
C ALA A 10 -5.61 -4.22 1.53
N LEU A 11 -6.40 -4.51 2.58
CA LEU A 11 -7.59 -5.36 2.43
C LEU A 11 -8.71 -4.65 1.66
N GLY A 12 -8.78 -3.31 1.74
CA GLY A 12 -9.81 -2.54 1.08
C GLY A 12 -11.19 -2.72 1.71
N SER A 13 -11.28 -2.78 3.05
CA SER A 13 -12.55 -2.93 3.76
C SER A 13 -13.55 -1.87 3.35
N ASN A 14 -14.77 -2.28 3.06
CA ASN A 14 -15.86 -1.38 2.67
C ASN A 14 -16.33 -0.58 3.89
N VAL A 15 -16.38 0.74 3.76
CA VAL A 15 -16.74 1.64 4.86
C VAL A 15 -17.82 2.63 4.47
N ARG A 16 -18.55 3.09 5.48
CA ARG A 16 -19.38 4.28 5.42
C ARG A 16 -18.69 5.39 6.20
N VAL A 17 -18.46 6.51 5.54
CA VAL A 17 -17.91 7.73 6.12
C VAL A 17 -19.05 8.64 6.53
N ASP A 18 -19.18 8.93 7.81
CA ASP A 18 -20.15 9.89 8.34
C ASP A 18 -19.47 11.25 8.55
N THR A 19 -20.01 12.29 7.90
CA THR A 19 -19.49 13.65 7.98
C THR A 19 -20.50 14.61 8.62
N LYS A 20 -20.00 15.67 9.24
CA LYS A 20 -20.78 16.83 9.69
C LYS A 20 -20.10 18.10 9.18
N GLY A 21 -20.75 18.81 8.27
CA GLY A 21 -20.10 19.90 7.54
C GLY A 21 -18.93 19.37 6.71
N ARG A 22 -17.73 19.86 6.97
CA ARG A 22 -16.49 19.44 6.30
C ARG A 22 -15.71 18.35 7.06
N GLU A 23 -16.16 17.97 8.24
CA GLU A 23 -15.41 17.07 9.12
C GLU A 23 -15.91 15.64 9.02
N VAL A 24 -14.99 14.69 8.92
CA VAL A 24 -15.24 13.27 9.13
C VAL A 24 -15.41 13.06 10.63
N MET A 25 -16.55 12.46 11.00
CA MET A 25 -16.91 12.21 12.40
C MET A 25 -16.63 10.79 12.83
N ARG A 26 -16.73 9.83 11.90
CA ARG A 26 -16.46 8.41 12.14
C ARG A 26 -16.46 7.60 10.86
N PHE A 27 -15.84 6.42 10.96
CA PHE A 27 -15.95 5.34 10.01
C PHE A 27 -16.76 4.19 10.60
N LEU A 28 -17.63 3.60 9.80
CA LEU A 28 -18.40 2.40 10.14
C LEU A 28 -18.21 1.38 9.02
N PRO A 29 -18.16 0.08 9.32
CA PRO A 29 -18.14 -0.92 8.27
C PRO A 29 -19.42 -0.87 7.44
N ARG A 30 -19.29 -1.16 6.16
CA ARG A 30 -20.36 -1.48 5.24
C ARG A 30 -20.19 -2.95 4.87
N ASN A 31 -21.24 -3.73 4.99
CA ASN A 31 -21.18 -5.17 4.72
C ASN A 31 -20.71 -5.45 3.30
N HIS A 32 -19.73 -6.32 3.18
CA HIS A 32 -19.24 -6.88 1.93
C HIS A 32 -18.69 -8.28 2.18
N ASP A 33 -19.46 -9.30 1.82
CA ASP A 33 -19.17 -10.71 2.15
C ASP A 33 -17.81 -11.16 1.60
N GLY A 34 -17.44 -10.72 0.37
CA GLY A 34 -16.18 -11.04 -0.28
C GLY A 34 -14.93 -10.34 0.31
N VAL A 35 -15.09 -9.27 1.09
CA VAL A 35 -13.94 -8.50 1.60
C VAL A 35 -13.91 -8.50 3.13
N ASN A 36 -14.77 -7.71 3.77
CA ASN A 36 -14.70 -7.44 5.21
C ASN A 36 -15.88 -7.96 6.02
N GLU A 37 -16.87 -8.61 5.39
CA GLU A 37 -18.15 -8.92 6.05
C GLU A 37 -18.69 -7.66 6.76
N GLU A 38 -19.07 -7.73 8.02
CA GLU A 38 -19.48 -6.58 8.84
C GLU A 38 -18.36 -5.97 9.69
N TRP A 39 -17.10 -6.38 9.50
CA TRP A 39 -15.98 -5.99 10.36
C TRP A 39 -15.19 -4.80 9.81
N LEU A 40 -14.52 -4.11 10.71
CA LEU A 40 -13.57 -3.02 10.40
C LEU A 40 -12.46 -3.00 11.46
N ALA A 41 -11.22 -2.87 11.03
CA ALA A 41 -10.06 -2.77 11.92
C ALA A 41 -10.18 -1.53 12.83
N ASP A 42 -9.64 -1.64 14.05
CA ASP A 42 -9.70 -0.54 15.04
C ASP A 42 -8.99 0.72 14.53
N LYS A 43 -7.81 0.57 13.91
CA LYS A 43 -7.10 1.71 13.31
C LYS A 43 -7.97 2.42 12.27
N SER A 44 -8.66 1.69 11.40
CA SER A 44 -9.54 2.24 10.38
C SER A 44 -10.76 2.94 10.99
N ARG A 45 -11.33 2.35 12.05
CA ARG A 45 -12.48 2.90 12.76
C ARG A 45 -12.20 4.21 13.46
N PHE A 46 -11.01 4.37 14.01
CA PHE A 46 -10.70 5.44 14.95
C PHE A 46 -9.70 6.48 14.45
N VAL A 47 -9.15 6.34 13.23
CA VAL A 47 -8.15 7.25 12.66
C VAL A 47 -8.72 8.62 12.24
N TRP A 48 -10.02 8.82 12.29
CA TRP A 48 -10.73 9.97 11.73
C TRP A 48 -10.24 11.34 12.23
N ASP A 49 -9.72 11.44 13.44
CA ASP A 49 -9.18 12.68 13.98
C ASP A 49 -7.86 13.10 13.30
N GLY A 50 -7.10 12.15 12.76
CA GLY A 50 -5.90 12.40 11.95
C GLY A 50 -6.20 13.19 10.67
N LEU A 51 -7.39 13.00 10.09
CA LEU A 51 -7.82 13.75 8.90
C LEU A 51 -7.98 15.27 9.13
N ARG A 52 -7.94 15.74 10.36
CA ARG A 52 -8.05 17.16 10.73
C ARG A 52 -6.75 17.78 11.20
N ARG A 53 -5.70 16.98 11.38
CA ARG A 53 -4.45 17.41 12.01
C ARG A 53 -3.30 17.36 11.01
N GLN A 54 -2.31 18.21 11.22
CA GLN A 54 -1.09 18.29 10.40
C GLN A 54 -1.38 18.40 8.89
N ARG A 55 -2.48 19.05 8.52
CA ARG A 55 -2.92 19.15 7.13
C ARG A 55 -2.15 20.21 6.37
N LEU A 56 -1.75 19.84 5.16
CA LEU A 56 -1.21 20.78 4.18
C LEU A 56 -2.37 21.48 3.47
N ASP A 57 -2.43 22.80 3.57
CA ASP A 57 -3.57 23.60 3.13
C ASP A 57 -3.26 24.52 1.94
N ARG A 58 -1.99 24.75 1.62
CA ARG A 58 -1.52 25.58 0.51
C ARG A 58 -0.14 25.15 0.07
N PRO A 59 0.34 25.58 -1.12
CA PRO A 59 1.71 25.32 -1.53
C PRO A 59 2.74 26.00 -0.63
N TYR A 60 3.90 25.35 -0.47
CA TYR A 60 5.05 25.91 0.24
C TYR A 60 6.31 25.73 -0.59
N ILE A 61 7.23 26.67 -0.47
CA ILE A 61 8.55 26.65 -1.11
C ILE A 61 9.60 26.89 -0.03
N ARG A 62 10.68 26.11 -0.06
CA ARG A 62 11.81 26.28 0.85
C ARG A 62 12.75 27.38 0.33
N GLU A 63 12.95 28.40 1.14
CA GLU A 63 13.89 29.50 0.90
C GLU A 63 14.73 29.73 2.15
N ASN A 64 16.04 29.78 2.01
CA ASN A 64 16.97 29.93 3.14
C ASN A 64 16.72 28.92 4.27
N GLY A 65 16.43 27.66 3.90
CA GLY A 65 16.18 26.56 4.83
C GLY A 65 14.80 26.56 5.48
N LYS A 66 13.92 27.54 5.21
CA LYS A 66 12.57 27.66 5.79
C LYS A 66 11.49 27.53 4.73
N LEU A 67 10.43 26.80 5.04
CA LEU A 67 9.24 26.73 4.21
C LEU A 67 8.44 28.03 4.36
N ARG A 68 8.10 28.66 3.24
CA ARG A 68 7.17 29.78 3.17
C ARG A 68 5.95 29.44 2.32
N PRO A 69 4.77 30.03 2.61
CA PRO A 69 3.62 29.93 1.73
C PRO A 69 3.92 30.47 0.32
N ALA A 70 3.35 29.82 -0.68
CA ALA A 70 3.43 30.21 -2.07
C ALA A 70 2.06 30.12 -2.76
N SER A 71 1.87 30.80 -3.88
CA SER A 71 0.69 30.59 -4.73
C SER A 71 0.86 29.35 -5.60
N TRP A 72 -0.26 28.78 -6.07
CA TRP A 72 -0.23 27.66 -7.03
C TRP A 72 0.57 27.96 -8.30
N PRO A 73 0.38 29.12 -8.98
CA PRO A 73 1.19 29.44 -10.16
C PRO A 73 2.70 29.49 -9.86
N GLU A 74 3.09 30.08 -8.72
CA GLU A 74 4.49 30.14 -8.33
C GLU A 74 5.07 28.75 -8.04
N ALA A 75 4.33 27.92 -7.29
CA ALA A 75 4.79 26.57 -6.93
C ALA A 75 4.91 25.66 -8.16
N LEU A 76 3.92 25.69 -9.07
CA LEU A 76 3.96 24.89 -10.30
C LEU A 76 5.08 25.34 -11.23
N ALA A 77 5.27 26.64 -11.43
CA ALA A 77 6.35 27.16 -12.26
C ALA A 77 7.74 26.79 -11.70
N LYS A 78 7.94 26.89 -10.38
CA LYS A 78 9.21 26.47 -9.73
C LYS A 78 9.40 24.96 -9.80
N THR A 79 8.35 24.17 -9.64
CA THR A 79 8.40 22.72 -9.80
C THR A 79 8.83 22.35 -11.22
N ALA A 80 8.17 22.91 -12.23
CA ALA A 80 8.52 22.66 -13.62
C ALA A 80 9.97 23.08 -13.94
N ALA A 81 10.40 24.25 -13.44
CA ALA A 81 11.77 24.72 -13.62
C ALA A 81 12.81 23.79 -12.96
N ALA A 82 12.51 23.24 -11.78
CA ALA A 82 13.38 22.30 -11.09
C ALA A 82 13.51 20.96 -11.84
N MET A 83 12.44 20.50 -12.51
CA MET A 83 12.41 19.21 -13.22
C MET A 83 13.03 19.29 -14.61
N LYS A 84 12.94 20.45 -15.29
CA LYS A 84 13.31 20.62 -16.71
C LYS A 84 14.78 20.32 -16.95
N GLY A 85 15.06 19.31 -17.80
CA GLY A 85 16.42 18.91 -18.19
C GLY A 85 17.21 18.21 -17.10
N LYS A 86 16.55 17.74 -16.04
CA LYS A 86 17.13 17.03 -14.92
C LYS A 86 16.80 15.54 -14.92
N GLN A 87 17.61 14.74 -14.22
CA GLN A 87 17.27 13.34 -13.91
C GLN A 87 16.23 13.34 -12.80
N VAL A 88 14.99 12.95 -13.16
CA VAL A 88 13.86 12.93 -12.23
C VAL A 88 13.49 11.50 -11.88
N ALA A 89 13.30 11.23 -10.57
CA ALA A 89 12.70 9.99 -10.10
C ALA A 89 11.38 10.30 -9.38
N GLY A 90 10.33 9.50 -9.65
CA GLY A 90 9.04 9.57 -8.98
C GLY A 90 8.91 8.46 -7.95
N LEU A 91 8.38 8.78 -6.77
CA LEU A 91 8.01 7.82 -5.72
C LEU A 91 6.50 7.89 -5.50
N VAL A 92 5.83 6.74 -5.49
CA VAL A 92 4.41 6.62 -5.18
C VAL A 92 4.24 6.02 -3.80
N GLY A 93 3.57 6.74 -2.91
CA GLY A 93 3.33 6.34 -1.54
C GLY A 93 2.12 5.43 -1.35
N ASP A 94 2.00 4.91 -0.15
CA ASP A 94 1.08 3.83 0.24
C ASP A 94 -0.40 4.18 0.13
N LEU A 95 -0.75 5.47 0.21
CA LEU A 95 -2.13 5.96 0.19
C LEU A 95 -2.51 6.63 -1.14
N ALA A 96 -1.65 6.57 -2.16
CA ALA A 96 -1.93 7.18 -3.44
C ALA A 96 -2.98 6.37 -4.23
N PRO A 97 -4.05 7.01 -4.74
CA PRO A 97 -4.99 6.35 -5.63
C PRO A 97 -4.35 6.03 -6.99
N THR A 98 -4.86 5.01 -7.66
CA THR A 98 -4.34 4.49 -8.94
C THR A 98 -4.25 5.58 -10.00
N GLU A 99 -5.23 6.49 -10.07
CA GLU A 99 -5.24 7.60 -11.02
C GLU A 99 -4.07 8.57 -10.81
N ALA A 100 -3.73 8.85 -9.55
CA ALA A 100 -2.59 9.72 -9.23
C ALA A 100 -1.26 9.03 -9.53
N ALA A 101 -1.13 7.73 -9.24
CA ALA A 101 0.04 6.94 -9.60
C ALA A 101 0.25 6.89 -11.12
N PHE A 102 -0.83 6.67 -11.88
CA PHE A 102 -0.82 6.68 -13.35
C PHE A 102 -0.42 8.04 -13.91
N ALA A 103 -1.02 9.13 -13.42
CA ALA A 103 -0.69 10.48 -13.85
C ALA A 103 0.77 10.85 -13.51
N LEU A 104 1.29 10.42 -12.36
CA LEU A 104 2.69 10.63 -11.99
C LEU A 104 3.62 9.85 -12.94
N LYS A 105 3.29 8.59 -13.25
CA LYS A 105 4.04 7.80 -14.22
C LYS A 105 4.14 8.53 -15.56
N GLN A 106 2.99 8.93 -16.12
CA GLN A 106 2.98 9.65 -17.39
C GLN A 106 3.82 10.94 -17.35
N LEU A 107 3.75 11.68 -16.23
CA LEU A 107 4.51 12.92 -16.05
C LEU A 107 6.03 12.68 -16.05
N ILE A 108 6.47 11.74 -15.22
CA ILE A 108 7.89 11.49 -14.99
C ILE A 108 8.53 10.79 -16.19
N GLU A 109 7.89 9.77 -16.75
CA GLU A 109 8.37 9.07 -17.94
C GLU A 109 8.39 9.99 -19.16
N GLY A 110 7.43 10.92 -19.28
CA GLY A 110 7.42 11.98 -20.30
C GLY A 110 8.60 12.94 -20.19
N GLN A 111 9.28 13.01 -19.06
CA GLN A 111 10.53 13.75 -18.84
C GLN A 111 11.78 12.84 -18.95
N GLY A 112 11.62 11.57 -19.32
CA GLY A 112 12.71 10.58 -19.38
C GLY A 112 13.14 10.05 -18.01
N GLY A 113 12.34 10.24 -16.98
CA GLY A 113 12.57 9.74 -15.64
C GLY A 113 11.96 8.37 -15.38
N VAL A 114 12.04 7.89 -14.14
CA VAL A 114 11.52 6.60 -13.69
C VAL A 114 10.61 6.78 -12.48
N VAL A 115 9.62 5.87 -12.32
CA VAL A 115 8.69 5.88 -11.19
C VAL A 115 8.71 4.54 -10.48
N GLU A 116 8.58 4.54 -9.14
CA GLU A 116 8.54 3.34 -8.33
C GLU A 116 7.51 3.46 -7.19
N CYS A 117 6.66 2.46 -7.06
CA CYS A 117 5.72 2.34 -5.95
C CYS A 117 6.16 1.33 -4.87
N ARG A 118 7.11 0.42 -5.16
CA ARG A 118 7.65 -0.54 -4.19
C ARG A 118 8.70 0.12 -3.29
N THR A 119 8.26 1.15 -2.60
CA THR A 119 9.13 2.04 -1.79
C THR A 119 9.79 1.38 -0.60
N ASP A 120 9.29 0.22 -0.19
CA ASP A 120 9.86 -0.67 0.83
C ASP A 120 10.93 -1.65 0.28
N GLY A 121 11.18 -1.61 -1.03
CA GLY A 121 12.16 -2.46 -1.71
C GLY A 121 11.67 -3.87 -2.04
N ALA A 122 10.35 -4.13 -1.99
CA ALA A 122 9.77 -5.44 -2.34
C ALA A 122 10.18 -5.89 -3.74
N LYS A 123 10.64 -7.14 -3.83
CA LYS A 123 11.12 -7.78 -5.07
C LYS A 123 9.99 -8.46 -5.83
N LEU A 124 8.94 -7.69 -6.13
CA LEU A 124 7.77 -8.14 -6.88
C LEU A 124 7.97 -7.84 -8.37
N PRO A 125 7.89 -8.83 -9.28
CA PRO A 125 7.88 -8.58 -10.72
C PRO A 125 6.67 -7.74 -11.13
N SER A 126 6.88 -6.75 -11.98
CA SER A 126 5.80 -5.85 -12.43
C SER A 126 5.11 -6.32 -13.70
N ASP A 127 5.72 -7.23 -14.44
CA ASP A 127 5.24 -7.81 -15.70
C ASP A 127 4.41 -9.09 -15.50
N ASN A 128 4.25 -9.54 -14.26
CA ASN A 128 3.55 -10.77 -13.91
C ASN A 128 2.56 -10.50 -12.77
N ARG A 129 1.28 -10.28 -13.10
CA ARG A 129 0.25 -9.94 -12.12
C ARG A 129 0.05 -11.03 -11.07
N SER A 130 0.16 -12.32 -11.43
CA SER A 130 0.05 -13.41 -10.46
C SER A 130 1.18 -13.42 -9.42
N ALA A 131 2.30 -12.77 -9.72
CA ALA A 131 3.43 -12.65 -8.80
C ALA A 131 3.25 -11.55 -7.73
N TYR A 132 2.35 -10.57 -7.95
CA TYR A 132 2.10 -9.52 -6.97
C TYR A 132 0.66 -9.46 -6.44
N VAL A 133 -0.26 -10.26 -6.98
CA VAL A 133 -1.62 -10.44 -6.46
C VAL A 133 -1.84 -11.88 -6.01
N GLY A 134 -1.34 -12.85 -6.78
CA GLY A 134 -1.63 -14.26 -6.59
C GLY A 134 -2.91 -14.68 -7.31
N THR A 135 -3.52 -15.77 -6.84
CA THR A 135 -4.74 -16.38 -7.39
C THR A 135 -5.82 -16.63 -6.33
N ALA A 136 -5.50 -16.40 -5.04
CA ALA A 136 -6.47 -16.53 -3.97
C ALA A 136 -7.30 -15.26 -3.82
N THR A 137 -8.59 -15.44 -3.59
CA THR A 137 -9.46 -14.39 -3.08
C THR A 137 -9.49 -14.41 -1.55
N ILE A 138 -9.97 -13.34 -0.94
CA ILE A 138 -10.19 -13.27 0.51
C ILE A 138 -11.22 -14.32 0.95
N GLU A 139 -12.21 -14.61 0.12
CA GLU A 139 -13.24 -15.64 0.38
C GLU A 139 -12.68 -17.07 0.36
N ASP A 140 -11.64 -17.35 -0.41
CA ASP A 140 -11.00 -18.69 -0.43
C ASP A 140 -10.52 -19.13 0.97
N ILE A 141 -10.27 -18.19 1.87
CA ILE A 141 -9.89 -18.47 3.26
C ILE A 141 -11.03 -19.13 4.05
N ASP A 142 -12.28 -18.80 3.76
CA ASP A 142 -13.45 -19.29 4.51
C ASP A 142 -13.66 -20.79 4.39
N ASP A 143 -13.26 -21.39 3.28
CA ASP A 143 -13.36 -22.81 2.98
C ASP A 143 -12.03 -23.56 3.06
N ALA A 144 -10.92 -22.85 3.36
CA ALA A 144 -9.61 -23.43 3.46
C ALA A 144 -9.55 -24.50 4.57
N LYS A 145 -8.88 -25.63 4.28
CA LYS A 145 -8.55 -26.67 5.24
C LYS A 145 -7.11 -26.61 5.69
N TYR A 146 -6.28 -25.91 4.93
CA TYR A 146 -4.91 -25.61 5.26
C TYR A 146 -4.56 -24.19 4.85
N ALA A 147 -3.92 -23.45 5.75
CA ALA A 147 -3.39 -22.11 5.46
C ALA A 147 -1.93 -22.01 5.89
N LEU A 148 -1.04 -21.62 4.96
CA LEU A 148 0.37 -21.38 5.24
C LEU A 148 0.65 -19.88 5.21
N LEU A 149 1.14 -19.34 6.31
CA LEU A 149 1.57 -17.96 6.44
C LEU A 149 3.09 -17.87 6.31
N ILE A 150 3.59 -17.03 5.40
CA ILE A 150 5.02 -16.84 5.15
C ILE A 150 5.39 -15.38 5.40
N GLY A 151 6.19 -15.11 6.43
CA GLY A 151 6.69 -13.76 6.77
C GLY A 151 5.61 -12.70 6.90
N THR A 152 4.50 -13.04 7.56
CA THR A 152 3.39 -12.12 7.80
C THR A 152 2.84 -12.23 9.22
N ASN A 153 2.35 -11.11 9.73
CA ASN A 153 1.52 -11.02 10.92
C ASN A 153 0.16 -10.42 10.51
N PRO A 154 -0.78 -11.24 10.04
CA PRO A 154 -2.06 -10.74 9.56
C PRO A 154 -2.87 -10.01 10.64
N ARG A 155 -2.62 -10.26 11.93
CA ARG A 155 -3.27 -9.50 13.01
C ARG A 155 -2.90 -8.02 12.98
N ASN A 156 -1.67 -7.66 12.57
CA ASN A 156 -1.21 -6.28 12.48
C ASN A 156 -1.31 -5.72 11.05
N GLU A 157 -1.12 -6.56 10.04
CA GLU A 157 -1.09 -6.14 8.64
C GLU A 157 -2.49 -6.00 8.05
N ALA A 158 -3.40 -6.94 8.36
CA ALA A 158 -4.79 -6.96 7.91
C ALA A 158 -5.71 -7.63 8.94
N PRO A 159 -6.12 -6.94 10.02
CA PRO A 159 -6.85 -7.55 11.13
C PRO A 159 -8.15 -8.26 10.74
N VAL A 160 -8.85 -7.77 9.73
CA VAL A 160 -10.08 -8.40 9.24
C VAL A 160 -9.77 -9.70 8.51
N LEU A 161 -8.66 -9.79 7.78
CA LEU A 161 -8.17 -11.06 7.22
C LEU A 161 -7.82 -12.06 8.33
N ASN A 162 -7.17 -11.59 9.39
CA ASN A 162 -6.87 -12.44 10.57
C ASN A 162 -8.16 -12.98 11.22
N ALA A 163 -9.21 -12.17 11.28
CA ALA A 163 -10.52 -12.61 11.76
C ALA A 163 -11.13 -13.74 10.88
N ARG A 164 -10.97 -13.65 9.54
CA ARG A 164 -11.36 -14.73 8.62
C ARG A 164 -10.53 -16.00 8.82
N LEU A 165 -9.21 -15.88 8.97
CA LEU A 165 -8.34 -17.02 9.30
C LEU A 165 -8.77 -17.67 10.60
N ARG A 166 -9.09 -16.88 11.64
CA ARG A 166 -9.62 -17.39 12.90
C ARG A 166 -10.97 -18.12 12.72
N LYS A 167 -11.85 -17.59 11.88
CA LYS A 167 -13.14 -18.23 11.55
C LYS A 167 -12.94 -19.58 10.83
N ALA A 168 -11.98 -19.64 9.88
CA ALA A 168 -11.60 -20.89 9.22
C ALA A 168 -10.97 -21.91 10.21
N TRP A 169 -10.07 -21.45 11.09
CA TRP A 169 -9.48 -22.26 12.13
C TRP A 169 -10.52 -22.88 13.08
N LEU A 170 -11.53 -22.11 13.49
CA LEU A 170 -12.67 -22.61 14.28
C LEU A 170 -13.48 -23.70 13.56
N LYS A 171 -13.44 -23.72 12.23
CA LYS A 171 -14.06 -24.75 11.36
C LYS A 171 -13.10 -25.93 11.07
N GLY A 172 -11.93 -25.96 11.70
CA GLY A 172 -10.93 -27.03 11.56
C GLY A 172 -9.89 -26.80 10.47
N CYS A 173 -9.69 -25.57 9.98
CA CYS A 173 -8.54 -25.25 9.15
C CYS A 173 -7.23 -25.36 9.95
N GLU A 174 -6.27 -26.13 9.45
CA GLU A 174 -4.92 -26.17 10.00
C GLU A 174 -4.12 -24.96 9.53
N VAL A 175 -3.57 -24.19 10.48
CA VAL A 175 -2.75 -23.02 10.16
C VAL A 175 -1.30 -23.32 10.49
N ALA A 176 -0.40 -23.11 9.53
CA ALA A 176 1.04 -23.19 9.71
C ALA A 176 1.70 -21.83 9.40
N MET A 177 2.84 -21.55 10.03
CA MET A 177 3.52 -20.27 9.89
C MET A 177 5.03 -20.44 9.82
N VAL A 178 5.63 -19.80 8.81
CA VAL A 178 7.06 -19.55 8.69
C VAL A 178 7.28 -18.04 8.85
N GLY A 179 7.87 -17.63 9.95
CA GLY A 179 8.06 -16.23 10.32
C GLY A 179 8.27 -16.08 11.82
N GLN A 180 8.37 -14.86 12.31
CA GLN A 180 8.45 -14.62 13.74
C GLN A 180 7.18 -15.11 14.44
N ALA A 181 7.35 -15.76 15.60
CA ALA A 181 6.20 -16.18 16.41
C ALA A 181 5.42 -14.96 16.90
N VAL A 182 4.12 -14.94 16.65
CA VAL A 182 3.22 -13.84 16.99
C VAL A 182 1.91 -14.38 17.56
N ASP A 183 1.22 -13.58 18.37
CA ASP A 183 -0.12 -13.90 18.85
C ASP A 183 -1.17 -13.58 17.77
N LEU A 184 -1.69 -14.63 17.11
CA LEU A 184 -2.78 -14.52 16.13
C LEU A 184 -4.17 -14.60 16.75
N THR A 185 -4.27 -14.81 18.07
CA THR A 185 -5.52 -15.09 18.82
C THR A 185 -6.12 -16.48 18.56
N PHE A 186 -5.38 -17.36 17.89
CA PHE A 186 -5.69 -18.77 17.67
C PHE A 186 -4.39 -19.57 17.50
N ASP A 187 -4.47 -20.89 17.67
CA ASP A 187 -3.30 -21.77 17.58
C ASP A 187 -2.87 -22.02 16.14
N TYR A 188 -1.57 -22.14 15.93
CA TYR A 188 -0.97 -22.49 14.64
C TYR A 188 0.31 -23.30 14.85
N THR A 189 0.73 -24.03 13.82
CA THR A 189 2.00 -24.76 13.82
C THR A 189 3.13 -23.81 13.40
N HIS A 190 4.03 -23.47 14.33
CA HIS A 190 5.20 -22.66 14.02
C HIS A 190 6.29 -23.51 13.37
N MET A 191 6.62 -23.24 12.11
CA MET A 191 7.56 -24.02 11.29
C MET A 191 9.00 -23.51 11.34
N GLY A 192 9.23 -22.34 11.97
CA GLY A 192 10.52 -21.66 12.10
C GLY A 192 10.46 -20.19 11.63
N THR A 193 11.54 -19.43 11.89
CA THR A 193 11.52 -17.97 11.85
C THR A 193 11.85 -17.35 10.50
N GLY A 194 12.42 -18.12 9.54
CA GLY A 194 12.91 -17.50 8.32
C GLY A 194 13.15 -18.45 7.15
N ARG A 195 14.08 -18.06 6.32
CA ARG A 195 14.38 -18.65 5.02
C ARG A 195 14.84 -20.10 5.06
N ASP A 196 15.56 -20.49 6.11
CA ASP A 196 15.99 -21.88 6.30
C ASP A 196 14.80 -22.82 6.56
N ALA A 197 13.79 -22.34 7.27
CA ALA A 197 12.54 -23.07 7.48
C ALA A 197 11.73 -23.16 6.18
N LEU A 198 11.66 -22.08 5.41
CA LEU A 198 11.00 -22.06 4.10
C LEU A 198 11.69 -23.05 3.12
N ALA A 199 13.01 -23.07 3.08
CA ALA A 199 13.77 -24.01 2.23
C ALA A 199 13.51 -25.46 2.61
N LYS A 200 13.44 -25.79 3.92
CA LYS A 200 13.07 -27.12 4.39
C LYS A 200 11.64 -27.48 3.96
N LEU A 201 10.72 -26.54 4.08
CA LEU A 201 9.32 -26.73 3.72
C LEU A 201 9.16 -26.99 2.21
N GLN A 202 9.93 -26.31 1.34
CA GLN A 202 9.97 -26.61 -0.09
C GLN A 202 10.34 -28.07 -0.39
N GLY A 203 11.23 -28.67 0.40
CA GLY A 203 11.64 -30.08 0.28
C GLY A 203 10.59 -31.09 0.76
N HIS A 204 9.49 -30.63 1.38
CA HIS A 204 8.46 -31.51 1.93
C HIS A 204 7.51 -32.04 0.83
N SER A 205 7.02 -33.25 1.10
CA SER A 205 5.91 -33.83 0.36
C SER A 205 4.60 -33.43 1.05
N PHE A 206 3.77 -32.69 0.37
CA PHE A 206 2.47 -32.23 0.88
C PHE A 206 1.33 -33.22 0.63
N GLY A 207 1.63 -34.52 0.58
CA GLY A 207 0.67 -35.54 0.20
C GLY A 207 -0.65 -35.53 0.97
N ALA A 208 -0.61 -35.20 2.27
CA ALA A 208 -1.81 -35.14 3.12
C ALA A 208 -2.72 -33.92 2.83
N ILE A 209 -2.18 -32.85 2.28
CA ILE A 209 -2.92 -31.59 2.06
C ILE A 209 -3.11 -31.25 0.57
N LYS A 210 -2.54 -32.05 -0.34
CA LYS A 210 -2.60 -31.79 -1.80
C LYS A 210 -4.02 -31.74 -2.39
N ASP A 211 -4.93 -32.49 -1.79
CA ASP A 211 -6.30 -32.65 -2.28
C ASP A 211 -7.33 -31.89 -1.43
N VAL A 212 -6.90 -30.99 -0.56
CA VAL A 212 -7.78 -30.15 0.24
C VAL A 212 -7.63 -28.66 -0.15
N PRO A 213 -8.69 -27.87 -0.04
CA PRO A 213 -8.61 -26.43 -0.27
C PRO A 213 -7.52 -25.81 0.62
N SER A 214 -6.50 -25.19 0.00
CA SER A 214 -5.38 -24.62 0.72
C SER A 214 -5.03 -23.23 0.18
N VAL A 215 -4.59 -22.34 1.10
CA VAL A 215 -4.16 -20.98 0.79
C VAL A 215 -2.76 -20.74 1.33
N VAL A 216 -1.85 -20.25 0.49
CA VAL A 216 -0.53 -19.76 0.88
C VAL A 216 -0.57 -18.23 0.90
N ILE A 217 -0.26 -17.62 2.04
CA ILE A 217 -0.28 -16.17 2.23
C ILE A 217 1.14 -15.70 2.47
N VAL A 218 1.66 -14.85 1.58
CA VAL A 218 3.01 -14.28 1.70
C VAL A 218 2.90 -12.81 2.06
N GLY A 219 3.50 -12.44 3.20
CA GLY A 219 3.53 -11.06 3.65
C GLY A 219 4.63 -10.22 3.01
N GLN A 220 4.42 -8.93 3.04
CA GLN A 220 5.32 -7.92 2.47
C GLN A 220 6.77 -8.04 2.99
N SER A 221 6.95 -8.27 4.31
CA SER A 221 8.28 -8.34 4.93
C SER A 221 9.15 -9.49 4.39
N ALA A 222 8.52 -10.57 3.90
CA ALA A 222 9.24 -11.69 3.30
C ALA A 222 9.82 -11.33 1.93
N LEU A 223 9.28 -10.30 1.27
CA LEU A 223 9.58 -9.92 -0.12
C LEU A 223 10.53 -8.72 -0.23
N THR A 224 10.86 -8.04 0.86
CA THR A 224 11.72 -6.84 0.88
C THR A 224 13.22 -7.14 0.93
N GLY A 225 13.63 -8.36 1.28
CA GLY A 225 15.03 -8.78 1.29
C GLY A 225 15.64 -8.88 -0.10
N GLU A 226 16.96 -9.00 -0.18
CA GLU A 226 17.68 -9.17 -1.45
C GLU A 226 17.20 -10.43 -2.21
N ASP A 227 16.81 -11.46 -1.48
CA ASP A 227 16.26 -12.71 -1.98
C ASP A 227 14.73 -12.75 -2.07
N GLY A 228 14.04 -11.61 -1.96
CA GLY A 228 12.57 -11.55 -1.97
C GLY A 228 11.93 -12.23 -3.18
N ALA A 229 12.55 -12.13 -4.36
CA ALA A 229 12.12 -12.86 -5.54
C ALA A 229 12.27 -14.41 -5.39
N ALA A 230 13.31 -14.87 -4.71
CA ALA A 230 13.49 -16.29 -4.42
C ALA A 230 12.49 -16.79 -3.36
N VAL A 231 12.15 -15.96 -2.38
CA VAL A 231 11.08 -16.25 -1.40
C VAL A 231 9.73 -16.39 -2.10
N LEU A 232 9.41 -15.47 -3.03
CA LEU A 232 8.20 -15.55 -3.83
C LEU A 232 8.16 -16.82 -4.67
N ALA A 233 9.26 -17.16 -5.34
CA ALA A 233 9.37 -18.40 -6.11
C ALA A 233 9.16 -19.66 -5.25
N ALA A 234 9.72 -19.66 -4.02
CA ALA A 234 9.51 -20.74 -3.06
C ALA A 234 8.04 -20.87 -2.63
N ALA A 235 7.38 -19.74 -2.39
CA ALA A 235 5.95 -19.73 -2.05
C ALA A 235 5.07 -20.23 -3.21
N MET A 236 5.39 -19.82 -4.44
CA MET A 236 4.69 -20.30 -5.63
C MET A 236 4.87 -21.81 -5.86
N ASP A 237 6.10 -22.33 -5.68
CA ASP A 237 6.39 -23.78 -5.74
C ASP A 237 5.59 -24.56 -4.67
N ILE A 238 5.51 -24.05 -3.44
CA ILE A 238 4.69 -24.66 -2.39
C ILE A 238 3.21 -24.63 -2.77
N THR A 239 2.73 -23.51 -3.33
CA THR A 239 1.35 -23.38 -3.80
C THR A 239 1.00 -24.43 -4.84
N GLU A 240 1.88 -24.67 -5.82
CA GLU A 240 1.71 -25.72 -6.82
C GLU A 240 1.72 -27.13 -6.20
N LYS A 241 2.64 -27.40 -5.28
CA LYS A 241 2.75 -28.70 -4.59
C LYS A 241 1.53 -29.02 -3.71
N THR A 242 0.90 -28.01 -3.16
CA THR A 242 -0.34 -28.16 -2.37
C THR A 242 -1.60 -28.13 -3.22
N ASN A 243 -1.50 -27.87 -4.54
CA ASN A 243 -2.64 -27.57 -5.41
C ASN A 243 -3.53 -26.45 -4.83
N GLY A 244 -2.89 -25.52 -4.16
CA GLY A 244 -3.54 -24.42 -3.43
C GLY A 244 -3.64 -23.14 -4.25
N LYS A 245 -3.99 -22.05 -3.56
CA LYS A 245 -4.03 -20.68 -4.12
C LYS A 245 -3.07 -19.79 -3.34
N LEU A 246 -2.47 -18.80 -4.04
CA LEU A 246 -1.54 -17.83 -3.47
C LEU A 246 -2.22 -16.49 -3.23
N LEU A 247 -1.97 -15.88 -2.07
CA LEU A 247 -2.31 -14.49 -1.77
C LEU A 247 -1.03 -13.74 -1.38
N ILE A 248 -0.77 -12.61 -2.02
CA ILE A 248 0.28 -11.69 -1.59
C ILE A 248 -0.35 -10.64 -0.69
N LEU A 249 -0.04 -10.68 0.61
CA LEU A 249 -0.58 -9.71 1.56
C LEU A 249 0.25 -8.43 1.55
N HIS A 250 -0.24 -7.42 0.84
CA HIS A 250 0.34 -6.09 0.81
C HIS A 250 0.04 -5.34 2.11
N SER A 251 0.93 -4.41 2.49
CA SER A 251 0.72 -3.48 3.60
C SER A 251 0.14 -2.13 3.16
N ALA A 252 0.33 -1.77 1.88
CA ALA A 252 -0.03 -0.47 1.32
C ALA A 252 -1.27 -0.56 0.43
N ALA A 253 -2.32 0.22 0.73
CA ALA A 253 -3.59 0.20 -0.01
C ALA A 253 -3.45 0.62 -1.48
N GLY A 254 -2.54 1.55 -1.80
CA GLY A 254 -2.29 2.04 -3.15
C GLY A 254 -1.37 1.14 -4.00
N ARG A 255 -0.71 0.13 -3.40
CA ARG A 255 0.37 -0.63 -4.04
C ARG A 255 -0.07 -1.38 -5.29
N VAL A 256 -1.09 -2.20 -5.18
CA VAL A 256 -1.53 -3.04 -6.31
C VAL A 256 -2.01 -2.18 -7.47
N GLY A 257 -2.81 -1.13 -7.19
CA GLY A 257 -3.27 -0.21 -8.22
C GLY A 257 -2.14 0.57 -8.91
N ALA A 258 -1.10 0.96 -8.15
CA ALA A 258 0.08 1.61 -8.73
C ALA A 258 0.91 0.64 -9.59
N MET A 259 1.02 -0.64 -9.20
CA MET A 259 1.66 -1.68 -10.01
C MET A 259 0.85 -1.98 -11.28
N ASP A 260 -0.46 -2.13 -11.18
CA ASP A 260 -1.36 -2.30 -12.32
C ASP A 260 -1.25 -1.11 -13.29
N ALA A 261 -1.13 0.11 -12.80
CA ALA A 261 -0.89 1.33 -13.60
C ALA A 261 0.53 1.41 -14.19
N GLY A 262 1.41 0.47 -13.86
CA GLY A 262 2.78 0.43 -14.34
C GLY A 262 3.73 1.44 -13.68
N ALA A 263 3.40 1.95 -12.49
CA ALA A 263 4.26 2.86 -11.73
C ALA A 263 5.41 2.09 -11.03
N THR A 264 6.15 1.32 -11.81
CA THR A 264 7.25 0.45 -11.36
C THR A 264 8.41 0.49 -12.34
N ASN A 265 9.63 0.42 -11.80
CA ASN A 265 10.83 0.30 -12.63
C ASN A 265 11.88 -0.56 -11.90
N PRO A 266 12.44 -1.62 -12.53
CA PRO A 266 13.44 -2.49 -11.92
C PRO A 266 14.66 -1.74 -11.40
N ASP A 267 15.05 -0.65 -12.07
CA ASP A 267 16.23 0.14 -11.73
C ASP A 267 15.90 1.40 -10.89
N ALA A 268 14.62 1.59 -10.52
CA ALA A 268 14.16 2.83 -9.91
C ALA A 268 14.88 3.18 -8.59
N MET A 269 15.22 2.20 -7.74
CA MET A 269 15.92 2.49 -6.49
C MET A 269 17.34 3.00 -6.74
N ASN A 270 18.04 2.50 -7.76
CA ASN A 270 19.32 3.05 -8.19
C ASN A 270 19.15 4.44 -8.79
N ALA A 271 18.09 4.62 -9.59
CA ALA A 271 17.76 5.92 -10.18
C ALA A 271 17.36 6.96 -9.13
N VAL A 272 16.65 6.57 -8.06
CA VAL A 272 16.33 7.44 -6.91
C VAL A 272 17.60 7.91 -6.22
N GLN A 273 18.60 7.03 -6.03
CA GLN A 273 19.88 7.38 -5.41
C GLN A 273 20.71 8.35 -6.26
N SER A 274 20.57 8.32 -7.58
CA SER A 274 21.29 9.17 -8.53
C SER A 274 20.48 10.35 -9.05
N ALA A 275 19.21 10.48 -8.68
CA ALA A 275 18.32 11.52 -9.16
C ALA A 275 18.76 12.91 -8.68
N GLU A 276 18.68 13.89 -9.58
CA GLU A 276 18.85 15.31 -9.24
C GLU A 276 17.55 15.88 -8.63
N VAL A 277 16.41 15.34 -9.02
CA VAL A 277 15.09 15.72 -8.53
C VAL A 277 14.26 14.47 -8.17
N ILE A 278 13.66 14.49 -7.00
CA ILE A 278 12.71 13.45 -6.57
C ILE A 278 11.33 14.06 -6.47
N TYR A 279 10.37 13.50 -7.23
CA TYR A 279 8.95 13.79 -7.06
C TYR A 279 8.32 12.74 -6.13
N ASN A 280 8.02 13.15 -4.91
CA ASN A 280 7.49 12.28 -3.87
C ASN A 280 5.95 12.47 -3.75
N LEU A 281 5.18 11.52 -4.28
CA LEU A 281 3.71 11.48 -4.15
C LEU A 281 3.33 10.70 -2.89
N GLY A 282 3.42 11.35 -1.72
CA GLY A 282 2.98 10.79 -0.44
C GLY A 282 3.76 9.56 0.04
N ALA A 283 4.99 9.35 -0.43
CA ALA A 283 5.86 8.27 0.06
C ALA A 283 6.59 8.73 1.33
N ASP A 284 5.86 8.83 2.43
CA ASP A 284 6.34 9.31 3.73
C ASP A 284 7.18 8.27 4.49
N GLU A 285 7.14 7.02 4.05
CA GLU A 285 7.90 5.91 4.65
C GLU A 285 9.34 5.82 4.12
N VAL A 286 9.65 6.57 3.05
CA VAL A 286 10.99 6.61 2.45
C VAL A 286 11.82 7.71 3.06
N GLU A 287 13.00 7.37 3.56
CA GLU A 287 14.01 8.34 3.95
C GLU A 287 14.78 8.79 2.71
N ILE A 288 14.64 10.07 2.35
CA ILE A 288 15.35 10.69 1.22
C ILE A 288 16.56 11.44 1.77
N ALA A 289 17.75 10.98 1.39
CA ALA A 289 19.02 11.60 1.77
C ALA A 289 19.15 13.05 1.27
N ASP A 290 20.11 13.79 1.84
CA ASP A 290 20.47 15.11 1.33
C ASP A 290 21.12 15.02 -0.05
N GLY A 291 20.89 16.04 -0.87
CA GLY A 291 21.44 16.16 -2.22
C GLY A 291 20.38 16.47 -3.28
N PRO A 292 19.41 15.57 -3.57
CA PRO A 292 18.39 15.84 -4.58
C PRO A 292 17.43 16.95 -4.15
N PHE A 293 16.92 17.66 -5.14
CA PHE A 293 15.78 18.57 -4.96
C PHE A 293 14.50 17.76 -4.79
N VAL A 294 13.74 17.98 -3.71
CA VAL A 294 12.57 17.17 -3.38
C VAL A 294 11.27 17.97 -3.55
N ILE A 295 10.40 17.48 -4.41
CA ILE A 295 9.02 17.94 -4.57
C ILE A 295 8.13 16.95 -3.84
N TYR A 296 7.39 17.40 -2.82
CA TYR A 296 6.45 16.58 -2.10
C TYR A 296 5.01 16.95 -2.46
N GLN A 297 4.23 15.98 -2.87
CA GLN A 297 2.79 16.12 -3.05
C GLN A 297 2.07 15.17 -2.10
N GLY A 298 1.27 15.72 -1.19
CA GLY A 298 0.55 14.92 -0.19
C GLY A 298 -0.35 15.74 0.69
N SER A 299 -1.05 15.10 1.60
CA SER A 299 -2.12 15.71 2.40
C SER A 299 -1.70 16.14 3.81
N HIS A 300 -0.61 15.61 4.33
CA HIS A 300 -0.17 15.80 5.72
C HIS A 300 1.28 16.29 5.81
N GLY A 301 1.55 17.11 6.84
CA GLY A 301 2.90 17.55 7.19
C GLY A 301 3.64 16.47 7.97
N ASP A 302 4.09 15.43 7.29
CA ASP A 302 4.86 14.32 7.86
C ASP A 302 6.27 14.28 7.25
N ARG A 303 6.97 13.16 7.31
CA ARG A 303 8.40 13.00 6.96
C ARG A 303 8.71 13.52 5.56
N GLY A 304 7.90 13.15 4.56
CA GLY A 304 8.09 13.62 3.19
C GLY A 304 8.00 15.15 3.06
N ALA A 305 7.01 15.77 3.71
CA ALA A 305 6.85 17.22 3.73
C ALA A 305 8.02 17.95 4.43
N HIS A 306 8.55 17.37 5.51
CA HIS A 306 9.69 17.96 6.21
C HIS A 306 10.95 17.98 5.36
N ARG A 307 11.18 16.97 4.51
CA ARG A 307 12.34 16.88 3.62
C ARG A 307 12.20 17.77 2.37
N ALA A 308 10.98 18.15 2.00
CA ALA A 308 10.68 18.78 0.73
C ALA A 308 11.27 20.19 0.56
N ASP A 309 11.65 20.53 -0.68
CA ASP A 309 11.98 21.88 -1.13
C ASP A 309 10.73 22.61 -1.66
N ILE A 310 9.79 21.85 -2.26
CA ILE A 310 8.46 22.34 -2.65
C ILE A 310 7.41 21.38 -2.11
N ILE A 311 6.33 21.92 -1.54
CA ILE A 311 5.17 21.16 -1.10
C ILE A 311 3.97 21.58 -1.95
N LEU A 312 3.32 20.59 -2.56
CA LEU A 312 2.08 20.71 -3.32
C LEU A 312 0.97 20.00 -2.52
N PRO A 313 0.03 20.72 -1.89
CA PRO A 313 -0.95 20.12 -1.00
C PRO A 313 -1.98 19.32 -1.78
N GLY A 314 -1.97 18.01 -1.57
CA GLY A 314 -2.92 17.04 -2.12
C GLY A 314 -4.10 16.74 -1.21
N ALA A 315 -5.16 16.20 -1.78
CA ALA A 315 -6.31 15.69 -1.04
C ALA A 315 -5.96 14.39 -0.29
N ALA A 316 -6.59 14.17 0.87
CA ALA A 316 -6.62 12.87 1.52
C ALA A 316 -7.71 11.99 0.86
N TYR A 317 -7.63 10.64 1.05
CA TYR A 317 -8.54 9.69 0.39
C TYR A 317 -10.05 9.94 0.60
N THR A 318 -10.44 10.61 1.68
CA THR A 318 -11.84 11.00 1.94
C THR A 318 -12.27 12.30 1.26
N GLU A 319 -11.33 13.00 0.62
CA GLU A 319 -11.51 14.35 0.06
C GLU A 319 -11.43 14.37 -1.48
N GLU A 320 -11.05 13.24 -2.08
CA GLU A 320 -11.10 13.02 -3.52
C GLU A 320 -11.79 11.69 -3.83
N GLN A 321 -12.14 11.46 -5.07
CA GLN A 321 -12.48 10.12 -5.54
C GLN A 321 -11.20 9.43 -5.98
N GLY A 322 -11.03 8.18 -5.58
CA GLY A 322 -9.87 7.38 -5.94
C GLY A 322 -10.25 5.94 -6.27
N LEU A 323 -9.57 5.38 -7.27
CA LEU A 323 -9.55 3.95 -7.54
C LEU A 323 -8.41 3.34 -6.74
N PHE A 324 -8.71 2.28 -6.00
CA PHE A 324 -7.72 1.46 -5.31
C PHE A 324 -7.92 0.00 -5.72
N VAL A 325 -6.85 -0.75 -5.74
CA VAL A 325 -6.90 -2.20 -5.98
C VAL A 325 -6.41 -2.89 -4.72
N ASN A 326 -7.27 -3.71 -4.12
CA ASN A 326 -6.92 -4.37 -2.86
C ASN A 326 -5.95 -5.53 -3.06
N THR A 327 -5.54 -6.16 -1.96
CA THR A 327 -4.52 -7.21 -1.95
C THR A 327 -4.89 -8.46 -2.77
N GLU A 328 -6.19 -8.73 -3.01
CA GLU A 328 -6.67 -9.81 -3.91
C GLU A 328 -6.81 -9.38 -5.37
N GLY A 329 -6.47 -8.11 -5.69
CA GLY A 329 -6.57 -7.57 -7.03
C GLY A 329 -7.94 -7.01 -7.42
N ARG A 330 -8.85 -6.77 -6.47
CA ARG A 330 -10.18 -6.19 -6.67
C ARG A 330 -10.09 -4.67 -6.81
N PRO A 331 -10.45 -4.07 -7.97
CA PRO A 331 -10.57 -2.63 -8.11
C PRO A 331 -11.78 -2.10 -7.32
N GLN A 332 -11.57 -1.08 -6.49
CA GLN A 332 -12.61 -0.52 -5.63
C GLN A 332 -12.58 1.01 -5.69
N LEU A 333 -13.76 1.65 -5.57
CA LEU A 333 -13.89 3.11 -5.59
C LEU A 333 -14.02 3.68 -4.18
N ALA A 334 -13.07 4.52 -3.78
CA ALA A 334 -13.21 5.42 -2.65
C ALA A 334 -13.96 6.67 -3.10
N LEU A 335 -15.17 6.90 -2.59
CA LEU A 335 -15.95 8.09 -2.93
C LEU A 335 -15.61 9.25 -2.01
N ARG A 336 -15.61 10.45 -2.57
CA ARG A 336 -15.35 11.68 -1.83
C ARG A 336 -16.44 11.96 -0.80
N ALA A 337 -16.10 12.01 0.48
CA ALA A 337 -16.98 12.29 1.59
C ALA A 337 -16.88 13.74 2.10
N GLY A 338 -15.78 14.43 1.82
CA GLY A 338 -15.47 15.77 2.26
C GLY A 338 -14.74 16.61 1.22
N PHE A 339 -14.11 17.67 1.66
CA PHE A 339 -13.33 18.57 0.82
C PHE A 339 -11.98 18.83 1.48
N ALA A 340 -10.94 18.88 0.66
CA ALA A 340 -9.59 19.22 1.10
C ALA A 340 -9.56 20.63 1.76
N PRO A 341 -8.67 20.85 2.72
CA PRO A 341 -8.56 22.13 3.42
C PRO A 341 -7.88 23.19 2.53
N GLY A 342 -8.24 24.46 2.78
CA GLY A 342 -7.60 25.61 2.14
C GLY A 342 -7.61 25.54 0.62
N GLU A 343 -6.43 25.58 0.04
CA GLU A 343 -6.17 25.55 -1.41
C GLU A 343 -5.75 24.15 -1.92
N ALA A 344 -5.74 23.11 -1.08
CA ALA A 344 -5.37 21.75 -1.49
C ALA A 344 -6.28 21.23 -2.62
N LYS A 345 -5.72 20.42 -3.50
CA LYS A 345 -6.38 19.93 -4.73
C LYS A 345 -6.36 18.41 -4.79
N GLU A 346 -7.23 17.84 -5.63
CA GLU A 346 -7.18 16.42 -5.98
C GLU A 346 -5.82 16.08 -6.61
N ASN A 347 -5.25 14.93 -6.24
CA ASN A 347 -3.86 14.59 -6.59
C ASN A 347 -3.63 14.54 -8.11
N TRP A 348 -4.53 13.93 -8.88
CA TRP A 348 -4.43 13.88 -10.33
C TRP A 348 -4.47 15.27 -10.97
N ALA A 349 -5.24 16.20 -10.42
CA ALA A 349 -5.42 17.55 -10.96
C ALA A 349 -4.15 18.40 -10.80
N ILE A 350 -3.38 18.20 -9.72
CA ILE A 350 -2.07 18.83 -9.53
C ILE A 350 -1.11 18.38 -10.64
N LEU A 351 -1.04 17.08 -10.90
CA LEU A 351 -0.18 16.48 -11.91
C LEU A 351 -0.61 16.92 -13.33
N ARG A 352 -1.92 17.01 -13.58
CA ARG A 352 -2.46 17.57 -14.84
C ARG A 352 -2.04 19.02 -15.04
N ALA A 353 -2.12 19.85 -14.00
CA ALA A 353 -1.69 21.24 -14.07
C ALA A 353 -0.17 21.35 -14.33
N LEU A 354 0.63 20.55 -13.64
CA LEU A 354 2.08 20.52 -13.79
C LEU A 354 2.49 20.06 -15.20
N SER A 355 1.75 19.12 -15.81
CA SER A 355 2.03 18.68 -17.20
C SER A 355 1.94 19.83 -18.21
N ALA A 356 1.04 20.79 -17.99
CA ALA A 356 0.95 22.00 -18.82
C ALA A 356 2.16 22.93 -18.65
N GLU A 357 2.63 23.12 -17.40
CA GLU A 357 3.84 23.92 -17.12
C GLU A 357 5.12 23.29 -17.71
N LEU A 358 5.16 21.97 -17.82
CA LEU A 358 6.25 21.23 -18.47
C LEU A 358 6.15 21.23 -20.00
N GLY A 359 5.05 21.77 -20.58
CA GLY A 359 4.84 21.85 -22.02
C GLY A 359 4.34 20.55 -22.67
N ALA A 360 3.92 19.56 -21.89
CA ALA A 360 3.39 18.27 -22.34
C ALA A 360 2.03 18.00 -21.67
N THR A 361 1.06 18.87 -21.97
CA THR A 361 -0.28 18.86 -21.37
C THR A 361 -0.98 17.52 -21.58
N PHE A 362 -1.44 16.89 -20.49
CA PHE A 362 -2.19 15.64 -20.55
C PHE A 362 -3.53 15.80 -21.29
N PRO A 363 -3.99 14.77 -22.01
CA PRO A 363 -5.20 14.84 -22.86
C PRO A 363 -6.51 14.68 -22.07
N TYR A 364 -6.53 14.96 -20.78
CA TYR A 364 -7.71 14.85 -19.92
C TYR A 364 -7.82 16.05 -18.98
N ASP A 365 -9.06 16.59 -18.87
CA ASP A 365 -9.42 17.72 -18.00
C ASP A 365 -10.41 17.34 -16.89
N SER A 366 -10.73 16.05 -16.78
CA SER A 366 -11.60 15.51 -15.73
C SER A 366 -11.15 14.11 -15.29
N LEU A 367 -11.52 13.72 -14.06
CA LEU A 367 -11.26 12.38 -13.55
C LEU A 367 -11.87 11.29 -14.43
N ALA A 368 -13.05 11.56 -15.03
CA ALA A 368 -13.69 10.61 -15.94
C ALA A 368 -12.86 10.38 -17.22
N GLN A 369 -12.29 11.44 -17.80
CA GLN A 369 -11.40 11.32 -18.96
C GLN A 369 -10.09 10.62 -18.60
N LEU A 370 -9.50 10.94 -17.43
CA LEU A 370 -8.31 10.24 -16.93
C LEU A 370 -8.59 8.74 -16.80
N ARG A 371 -9.72 8.35 -16.21
CA ARG A 371 -10.12 6.94 -16.07
C ARG A 371 -10.36 6.25 -17.43
N GLN A 372 -10.86 6.98 -18.43
CA GLN A 372 -10.96 6.43 -19.79
C GLN A 372 -9.58 6.08 -20.36
N VAL A 373 -8.59 6.96 -20.20
CA VAL A 373 -7.21 6.69 -20.62
C VAL A 373 -6.61 5.53 -19.82
N LEU A 374 -6.75 5.55 -18.50
CA LEU A 374 -6.25 4.49 -17.61
C LEU A 374 -6.84 3.12 -17.96
N VAL A 375 -8.14 3.02 -18.13
CA VAL A 375 -8.82 1.76 -18.47
C VAL A 375 -8.50 1.28 -19.89
N ALA A 376 -8.24 2.19 -20.83
CA ALA A 376 -7.77 1.82 -22.17
C ALA A 376 -6.38 1.13 -22.12
N GLU A 377 -5.50 1.54 -21.21
CA GLU A 377 -4.20 0.90 -21.01
C GLU A 377 -4.28 -0.33 -20.09
N VAL A 378 -5.16 -0.30 -19.08
CA VAL A 378 -5.30 -1.34 -18.05
C VAL A 378 -6.77 -1.77 -17.93
N PRO A 379 -7.28 -2.60 -18.86
CA PRO A 379 -8.73 -2.89 -19.00
C PRO A 379 -9.39 -3.54 -17.77
N HIS A 380 -8.65 -4.33 -16.99
CA HIS A 380 -9.21 -5.00 -15.81
C HIS A 380 -9.58 -4.01 -14.69
N LEU A 381 -9.06 -2.79 -14.69
CA LEU A 381 -9.45 -1.74 -13.74
C LEU A 381 -10.90 -1.24 -13.93
N ALA A 382 -11.55 -1.60 -15.04
CA ALA A 382 -12.98 -1.35 -15.26
C ALA A 382 -13.89 -2.30 -14.47
N GLN A 383 -13.39 -3.43 -13.97
CA GLN A 383 -14.15 -4.45 -13.25
C GLN A 383 -14.30 -4.05 -11.77
N ILE A 384 -15.01 -2.94 -11.54
CA ILE A 384 -15.18 -2.40 -10.20
C ILE A 384 -15.93 -3.40 -9.31
N ASP A 385 -15.36 -3.67 -8.13
CA ASP A 385 -15.86 -4.59 -7.10
C ASP A 385 -15.86 -6.07 -7.50
N GLU A 386 -15.16 -6.44 -8.58
CA GLU A 386 -14.93 -7.82 -9.02
C GLU A 386 -13.43 -8.15 -8.88
N VAL A 387 -13.11 -9.43 -8.75
CA VAL A 387 -11.70 -9.90 -8.76
C VAL A 387 -11.38 -10.37 -10.18
N PRO A 388 -10.56 -9.62 -10.94
CA PRO A 388 -10.15 -10.02 -12.27
C PRO A 388 -9.35 -11.33 -12.23
N GLU A 389 -9.61 -12.24 -13.16
CA GLU A 389 -8.83 -13.46 -13.30
C GLU A 389 -7.36 -13.17 -13.61
N ASN A 390 -6.47 -13.90 -12.96
CA ASN A 390 -5.04 -13.85 -13.21
C ASN A 390 -4.56 -15.18 -13.76
N ALA A 391 -3.86 -15.14 -14.89
CA ALA A 391 -3.15 -16.30 -15.37
C ALA A 391 -2.01 -16.63 -14.40
N TRP A 392 -1.93 -17.88 -13.96
CA TRP A 392 -0.80 -18.33 -13.13
C TRP A 392 0.48 -18.42 -13.95
N VAL A 393 1.46 -17.61 -13.58
CA VAL A 393 2.79 -17.60 -14.20
C VAL A 393 3.83 -17.69 -13.10
N PRO A 394 4.46 -18.87 -12.90
CA PRO A 394 5.51 -19.03 -11.89
C PRO A 394 6.69 -18.08 -12.14
N VAL A 395 7.22 -17.50 -11.07
CA VAL A 395 8.47 -16.74 -11.18
C VAL A 395 9.67 -17.68 -11.17
N GLN A 396 10.78 -17.21 -11.75
CA GLN A 396 11.99 -18.01 -11.84
C GLN A 396 12.55 -18.32 -10.44
N ALA A 397 12.88 -19.58 -10.19
CA ALA A 397 13.50 -20.02 -8.96
C ALA A 397 14.82 -19.26 -8.70
N GLY A 398 15.05 -18.90 -7.44
CA GLY A 398 16.23 -18.20 -6.97
C GLY A 398 16.86 -18.91 -5.77
N LYS A 399 17.97 -18.38 -5.30
CA LYS A 399 18.64 -18.88 -4.09
C LYS A 399 18.16 -18.10 -2.87
N LEU A 400 17.60 -18.81 -1.92
CA LEU A 400 17.31 -18.26 -0.60
C LEU A 400 18.62 -18.00 0.17
N VAL A 401 18.74 -16.86 0.81
CA VAL A 401 19.82 -16.59 1.78
C VAL A 401 19.35 -17.00 3.18
N SER A 402 20.27 -17.22 4.13
CA SER A 402 19.85 -17.53 5.50
C SER A 402 19.40 -16.26 6.23
N GLY A 403 18.56 -16.43 7.24
CA GLY A 403 18.10 -15.34 8.10
C GLY A 403 16.58 -15.31 8.29
N ASP A 404 16.18 -14.63 9.35
CA ASP A 404 14.79 -14.51 9.73
C ASP A 404 14.02 -13.51 8.87
N PHE A 405 12.70 -13.70 8.78
CA PHE A 405 11.81 -12.68 8.24
C PHE A 405 11.58 -11.57 9.27
N GLY A 406 11.54 -10.32 8.80
CA GLY A 406 11.14 -9.17 9.60
C GLY A 406 9.61 -9.06 9.76
N GLN A 407 9.16 -7.93 10.28
CA GLN A 407 7.75 -7.56 10.34
C GLN A 407 7.50 -6.32 9.45
N ALA A 408 6.47 -6.37 8.62
CA ALA A 408 6.10 -5.24 7.75
C ALA A 408 5.51 -4.06 8.55
N VAL A 409 4.77 -4.36 9.61
CA VAL A 409 4.13 -3.37 10.48
C VAL A 409 4.72 -3.47 11.89
N THR A 410 5.55 -2.50 12.26
CA THR A 410 6.20 -2.44 13.59
C THR A 410 5.34 -1.70 14.63
N ASP A 411 4.51 -0.77 14.20
CA ASP A 411 3.54 -0.07 15.04
C ASP A 411 2.17 -0.07 14.36
N TYR A 412 1.26 -0.87 14.89
CA TYR A 412 -0.09 -1.04 14.34
C TYR A 412 -0.87 0.26 14.22
N TYR A 413 -0.69 1.16 15.18
CA TYR A 413 -1.46 2.40 15.25
C TYR A 413 -0.84 3.57 14.48
N LEU A 414 0.46 3.51 14.11
CA LEU A 414 1.18 4.62 13.48
C LEU A 414 1.71 4.28 12.07
N SER A 415 0.97 3.46 11.33
CA SER A 415 1.40 2.87 10.06
C SER A 415 1.47 3.82 8.86
N ASN A 416 0.88 5.02 8.94
CA ASN A 416 0.84 5.97 7.81
C ASN A 416 0.71 7.43 8.30
N PRO A 417 0.84 8.45 7.43
CA PRO A 417 0.79 9.87 7.83
C PRO A 417 -0.50 10.29 8.52
N ILE A 418 -1.64 9.76 8.10
CA ILE A 418 -2.95 10.08 8.71
C ILE A 418 -3.00 9.53 10.14
N ALA A 419 -2.55 8.29 10.31
CA ALA A 419 -2.50 7.64 11.61
C ALA A 419 -1.51 8.33 12.56
N ARG A 420 -0.34 8.75 12.07
CA ARG A 420 0.65 9.52 12.85
C ARG A 420 0.16 10.92 13.25
N ALA A 421 -0.73 11.53 12.46
CA ALA A 421 -1.37 12.78 12.81
C ALA A 421 -2.50 12.63 13.85
N SER A 422 -3.01 11.43 14.08
CA SER A 422 -4.09 11.13 15.03
C SER A 422 -3.57 11.11 16.47
N THR A 423 -4.19 11.92 17.34
CA THR A 423 -3.90 11.87 18.79
C THR A 423 -4.36 10.56 19.41
N LEU A 424 -5.51 10.06 18.97
CA LEU A 424 -6.04 8.80 19.47
C LEU A 424 -5.13 7.62 19.10
N MET A 425 -4.63 7.59 17.87
CA MET A 425 -3.68 6.55 17.47
C MET A 425 -2.36 6.63 18.24
N ALA A 426 -1.85 7.83 18.50
CA ALA A 426 -0.65 8.03 19.30
C ALA A 426 -0.83 7.54 20.75
N GLU A 427 -1.99 7.83 21.36
CA GLU A 427 -2.34 7.33 22.70
C GLU A 427 -2.44 5.81 22.74
N LEU A 428 -3.10 5.20 21.75
CA LEU A 428 -3.24 3.75 21.66
C LEU A 428 -1.89 3.05 21.44
N SER A 429 -1.00 3.61 20.60
CA SER A 429 0.37 3.13 20.42
C SER A 429 1.15 3.17 21.73
N ALA A 430 1.10 4.30 22.47
CA ALA A 430 1.77 4.43 23.76
C ALA A 430 1.26 3.40 24.78
N ASN A 431 -0.06 3.21 24.85
CA ASN A 431 -0.69 2.22 25.75
C ASN A 431 -0.30 0.78 25.38
N ALA A 432 -0.21 0.45 24.08
CA ALA A 432 0.21 -0.88 23.63
C ALA A 432 1.67 -1.16 24.00
N LYS A 433 2.57 -0.19 23.85
CA LYS A 433 3.98 -0.30 24.25
C LYS A 433 4.14 -0.49 25.75
N ALA A 434 3.45 0.31 26.55
CA ALA A 434 3.48 0.18 28.02
C ALA A 434 2.99 -1.20 28.51
N ARG A 435 1.96 -1.77 27.87
CA ARG A 435 1.49 -3.14 28.20
C ARG A 435 2.52 -4.20 27.85
N SER A 436 3.18 -4.07 26.69
CA SER A 436 4.24 -5.01 26.28
C SER A 436 5.42 -4.98 27.24
N GLU A 437 5.88 -3.80 27.65
CA GLU A 437 6.95 -3.64 28.63
C GLU A 437 6.59 -4.23 29.99
N THR A 438 5.34 -4.06 30.42
CA THR A 438 4.85 -4.64 31.70
C THR A 438 4.83 -6.16 31.67
N LEU A 439 4.44 -6.77 30.53
CA LEU A 439 4.44 -8.24 30.37
C LEU A 439 5.87 -8.79 30.38
N ILE A 440 6.80 -8.18 29.66
CA ILE A 440 8.22 -8.58 29.62
C ILE A 440 8.86 -8.46 31.01
N ALA A 441 8.51 -7.44 31.80
CA ALA A 441 9.03 -7.27 33.17
C ALA A 441 8.44 -8.27 34.19
N ALA A 442 7.34 -8.93 33.84
CA ALA A 442 6.66 -9.94 34.71
C ALA A 442 7.10 -11.39 34.41
N GLU A 443 7.78 -11.64 33.29
CA GLU A 443 8.48 -12.89 32.95
C GLU A 443 9.92 -12.93 33.55
#